data_846afa9c6176f21b027382af97fd9482
#
_entry.id   846afa9c6176f21b027382af97fd9482
#
_cell.length_a   1.000
_cell.length_b   1.000
_cell.length_c   1.000
_cell.angle_alpha   90.00
_cell.angle_beta   90.00
_cell.angle_gamma   90.00
#
_symmetry.space_group_name_H-M   'P 1'
#
loop_
_entity.id
_entity.type
_entity.pdbx_description
1 polymer ?
#
loop_
_entity_poly.entity_id
_entity_poly.type
_entity_poly.pdbx_seq_one_letter_code
_entity_poly.pdbx_strand_id
1 'polypeptide(L)' 'MKIWVDPPEGWRYGFPKVWDNELHTNLYHWLDDHGYPPNVRESYGEYFMIRQWKVEDDTAAGT' A
#
# COMPACT_ATOMS: atom_id res chain seq x y z
N MET A 1 12.81 3.03 -2.76
CA MET A 1 12.62 2.02 -1.70
C MET A 1 11.27 1.35 -1.86
N LYS A 2 11.23 0.05 -1.70
CA LYS A 2 9.98 -0.68 -1.86
C LYS A 2 9.39 -1.03 -0.51
N ILE A 3 8.10 -0.86 -0.37
CA ILE A 3 7.41 -1.02 0.89
C ILE A 3 6.12 -1.80 0.65
N TRP A 4 5.83 -2.74 1.53
CA TRP A 4 4.53 -3.41 1.49
C TRP A 4 3.51 -2.46 2.07
N VAL A 5 2.35 -2.36 1.42
CA VAL A 5 1.28 -1.47 1.85
C VAL A 5 0.02 -2.28 2.04
N ASP A 6 -0.59 -2.15 3.22
CA ASP A 6 -1.80 -2.90 3.55
C ASP A 6 -2.84 -1.96 4.16
N PRO A 7 -3.72 -1.40 3.35
CA PRO A 7 -4.75 -0.50 3.85
C PRO A 7 -5.89 -1.26 4.53
N PRO A 8 -6.76 -0.59 5.26
CA PRO A 8 -7.88 -1.25 5.91
C PRO A 8 -8.74 -2.01 4.89
N GLU A 9 -9.07 -3.25 5.20
CA GLU A 9 -9.82 -4.11 4.31
C GLU A 9 -9.13 -4.34 2.98
N GLY A 10 -7.82 -4.13 2.93
CA GLY A 10 -7.08 -4.26 1.68
C GLY A 10 -7.22 -5.63 1.04
N TRP A 11 -7.41 -6.68 1.84
CA TRP A 11 -7.55 -8.01 1.30
C TRP A 11 -8.71 -8.12 0.31
N ARG A 12 -9.69 -7.25 0.41
CA ARG A 12 -10.82 -7.27 -0.51
C ARG A 12 -10.42 -6.74 -1.88
N TYR A 13 -9.33 -6.01 -1.95
CA TYR A 13 -8.91 -5.33 -3.17
C TYR A 13 -7.53 -5.80 -3.64
N GLY A 14 -7.08 -6.93 -3.11
CA GLY A 14 -5.82 -7.51 -3.59
C GLY A 14 -4.57 -7.05 -2.86
N PHE A 15 -4.72 -6.39 -1.74
CA PHE A 15 -3.56 -5.98 -0.93
C PHE A 15 -3.23 -7.07 0.08
N PRO A 16 -2.03 -7.09 0.62
CA PRO A 16 -1.01 -6.04 0.49
C PRO A 16 -0.30 -6.08 -0.86
N LYS A 17 0.20 -4.93 -1.28
CA LYS A 17 0.97 -4.83 -2.51
C LYS A 17 2.25 -4.05 -2.23
N VAL A 18 3.24 -4.23 -3.09
CA VAL A 18 4.49 -3.52 -2.97
C VAL A 18 4.37 -2.15 -3.65
N TRP A 19 4.73 -1.12 -2.94
CA TRP A 19 4.69 0.27 -3.42
C TRP A 19 6.13 0.78 -3.49
N ASP A 20 6.51 1.30 -4.65
CA ASP A 20 7.83 1.89 -4.82
C ASP A 20 7.66 3.39 -4.67
N ASN A 21 8.07 3.93 -3.52
CA ASN A 21 7.83 5.34 -3.21
C ASN A 21 8.72 6.28 -4.01
N GLU A 22 9.66 5.77 -4.78
CA GLU A 22 10.47 6.62 -5.62
C GLU A 22 9.78 6.81 -6.96
N LEU A 23 8.98 5.87 -7.39
CA LEU A 23 8.26 5.97 -8.65
C LEU A 23 6.90 6.63 -8.43
N HIS A 24 6.28 6.37 -7.30
CA HIS A 24 4.93 6.85 -7.02
C HIS A 24 4.94 7.62 -5.70
N THR A 25 5.09 8.93 -5.79
CA THR A 25 5.28 9.74 -4.58
C THR A 25 3.97 10.04 -3.85
N ASN A 26 2.83 9.84 -4.51
CA ASN A 26 1.54 10.05 -3.86
C ASN A 26 0.89 8.71 -3.56
N LEU A 27 0.94 8.27 -2.32
CA LEU A 27 0.44 6.96 -1.94
C LEU A 27 -1.07 6.81 -2.19
N TYR A 28 -1.84 7.83 -1.90
CA TYR A 28 -3.28 7.73 -2.08
C TYR A 28 -3.65 7.58 -3.56
N HIS A 29 -2.94 8.27 -4.43
CA HIS A 29 -3.18 8.18 -5.85
C HIS A 29 -2.79 6.78 -6.33
N TRP A 30 -1.70 6.23 -5.80
CA TRP A 30 -1.26 4.90 -6.14
C TRP A 30 -2.29 3.85 -5.70
N LEU A 31 -2.92 4.05 -4.54
CA LEU A 31 -3.94 3.13 -4.08
C LEU A 31 -5.13 3.15 -5.05
N ASP A 32 -5.53 4.33 -5.50
CA ASP A 32 -6.64 4.43 -6.43
C ASP A 32 -6.32 3.69 -7.73
N ASP A 33 -5.10 3.81 -8.22
CA ASP A 33 -4.69 3.17 -9.45
C ASP A 33 -4.62 1.66 -9.31
N HIS A 34 -4.49 1.15 -8.12
CA HIS A 34 -4.35 -0.28 -7.88
C HIS A 34 -5.63 -0.91 -7.32
N GLY A 35 -6.74 -0.24 -7.49
CA GLY A 35 -8.03 -0.84 -7.21
C GLY A 35 -8.58 -0.62 -5.81
N TYR A 36 -7.98 0.25 -5.01
CA TYR A 36 -8.50 0.54 -3.69
C TYR A 36 -9.41 1.76 -3.82
N PRO A 37 -10.72 1.63 -3.71
CA PRO A 37 -11.63 2.73 -4.03
C PRO A 37 -11.49 3.91 -3.10
N PRO A 38 -11.49 5.13 -3.61
CA PRO A 38 -11.37 6.31 -2.78
C PRO A 38 -12.50 6.45 -1.78
N ASN A 39 -13.71 5.97 -2.11
CA ASN A 39 -14.82 6.07 -1.19
C ASN A 39 -14.59 5.18 0.05
N VAL A 40 -13.86 4.09 -0.09
CA VAL A 40 -13.57 3.23 1.03
C VAL A 40 -12.57 3.97 1.94
N ARG A 41 -11.57 4.60 1.34
CA ARG A 41 -10.61 5.38 2.10
C ARG A 41 -11.31 6.49 2.85
N GLU A 42 -12.23 7.19 2.19
CA GLU A 42 -12.93 8.28 2.79
C GLU A 42 -13.88 7.83 3.90
N SER A 43 -14.40 6.63 3.83
CA SER A 43 -15.32 6.15 4.83
C SER A 43 -14.64 5.93 6.18
N TYR A 44 -13.31 5.77 6.19
CA TYR A 44 -12.61 5.62 7.45
C TYR A 44 -12.26 6.98 8.04
N GLY A 45 -12.22 8.04 7.22
CA GLY A 45 -11.94 9.38 7.70
C GLY A 45 -10.62 9.43 8.44
N GLU A 46 -10.63 9.95 9.64
CA GLU A 46 -9.39 10.09 10.40
C GLU A 46 -8.92 8.77 10.96
N TYR A 47 -9.69 7.72 10.83
CA TYR A 47 -9.28 6.40 11.28
C TYR A 47 -8.63 5.60 10.14
N PHE A 48 -8.38 6.22 9.02
CA PHE A 48 -7.75 5.54 7.89
C PHE A 48 -6.28 5.36 8.21
N MET A 49 -5.87 4.13 8.47
CA MET A 49 -4.49 3.82 8.80
C MET A 49 -3.99 2.73 7.88
N ILE A 50 -2.81 2.91 7.33
CA ILE A 50 -2.22 1.97 6.41
C ILE A 50 -1.03 1.30 7.09
N ARG A 51 -0.99 -0.02 7.08
CA ARG A 51 0.15 -0.73 7.62
C ARG A 51 1.21 -0.80 6.52
N GLN A 52 2.45 -0.54 6.88
CA GLN A 52 3.55 -0.50 5.94
C GLN A 52 4.77 -1.16 6.55
N TRP A 53 5.51 -1.90 5.74
CA TRP A 53 6.77 -2.47 6.21
C TRP A 53 7.68 -2.70 4.99
N LYS A 54 8.97 -2.74 5.24
CA LYS A 54 9.93 -2.84 4.18
C LYS A 54 9.91 -4.20 3.52
N VAL A 55 10.20 -4.21 2.24
CA VAL A 55 10.33 -5.44 1.50
C VAL A 55 11.74 -5.96 1.76
N GLU A 56 11.83 -7.18 2.24
CA GLU A 56 13.11 -7.75 2.56
C GLU A 56 13.64 -8.76 1.58
N ASP A 57 12.94 -8.93 0.53
CA ASP A 57 13.29 -9.95 -0.34
C ASP A 57 14.66 -9.96 -0.83
N ASP A 58 15.01 -8.95 -1.35
CA ASP A 58 16.22 -8.99 -2.06
C ASP A 58 17.31 -9.32 -1.24
N THR A 59 17.22 -8.92 -0.18
CA THR A 59 18.29 -9.14 0.57
C THR A 59 18.37 -10.43 0.78
N ALA A 60 17.35 -10.77 1.17
CA ALA A 60 17.39 -12.02 1.61
C ALA A 60 17.86 -12.73 0.55
N ALA A 61 17.23 -12.50 -0.30
CA ALA A 61 17.55 -13.23 -1.31
C ALA A 61 18.87 -13.27 -1.37
N GLY A 62 19.12 -12.44 -1.37
CA GLY A 62 20.26 -12.52 -1.60
C GLY A 62 20.92 -13.32 -0.91
N THR A 63 20.67 -13.35 -0.36
CA THR A 63 21.41 -13.95 0.30
C THR A 63 21.60 -14.87 0.41
#